data_92a0212965a9b71309dea6d285ff7c8b
#
_entry.id   92a0212965a9b71309dea6d285ff7c8b
#
_cell.length_a   1.000
_cell.length_b   1.000
_cell.length_c   1.000
_cell.angle_alpha   90.00
_cell.angle_beta   90.00
_cell.angle_gamma   90.00
#
_symmetry.space_group_name_H-M   'P 1'
#
loop_
_entity.id
_entity.type
_entity.pdbx_description
1 polymer ?
#
loop_
_entity_poly.entity_id
_entity_poly.type
_entity_poly.pdbx_seq_one_letter_code
_entity_poly.pdbx_strand_id
1 'polypeptide(L)'
;VAYATIIWVAGIILVTMGWSRGWLFWPSVLHLVYMLPLPATLYYKISIWLQMVSSEIGVGILKLLSVPVFLEGNIIDLGVMRLHVAEACSGLRYLFPIMSFSYIFAVLYQGPKWHKAVLLLAAVPITVFMNSVRIAVAGIIANYYGIEWLEGFTHFFEGWVIFIICIVLLFGLARLMLIFHPGRPKLADVLDLETSGLLAQAGRVRMIRPSTALAAAAIDRKSVV
;
A
#
# COMPACT_ATOMS: atom_id res chain seq x y z
N VAL A 1 -17.98 -12.97 -2.82
CA VAL A 1 -18.70 -11.73 -3.21
C VAL A 1 -17.73 -10.65 -3.65
N ALA A 2 -16.71 -10.27 -2.85
CA ALA A 2 -15.84 -9.14 -3.14
C ALA A 2 -15.04 -9.24 -4.46
N TYR A 3 -14.53 -10.43 -4.82
CA TYR A 3 -13.86 -10.64 -6.12
C TYR A 3 -14.82 -10.46 -7.31
N ALA A 4 -16.06 -10.93 -7.17
CA ALA A 4 -17.07 -10.77 -8.20
C ALA A 4 -17.42 -9.30 -8.43
N THR A 5 -17.39 -8.47 -7.38
CA THR A 5 -17.64 -7.03 -7.50
C THR A 5 -16.63 -6.33 -8.42
N ILE A 6 -15.33 -6.69 -8.33
CA ILE A 6 -14.30 -6.10 -9.20
C ILE A 6 -14.53 -6.48 -10.66
N ILE A 7 -14.86 -7.77 -10.92
CA ILE A 7 -15.16 -8.25 -12.26
C ILE A 7 -16.42 -7.54 -12.80
N TRP A 8 -17.42 -7.36 -11.95
CA TRP A 8 -18.65 -6.67 -12.32
C TRP A 8 -18.42 -5.19 -12.65
N VAL A 9 -17.63 -4.47 -11.82
CA VAL A 9 -17.22 -3.08 -12.11
C VAL A 9 -16.45 -2.98 -13.41
N ALA A 10 -15.48 -3.90 -13.65
CA ALA A 10 -14.74 -3.96 -14.90
C ALA A 10 -15.70 -4.19 -16.10
N GLY A 11 -16.65 -5.11 -15.95
CA GLY A 11 -17.68 -5.41 -16.97
C GLY A 11 -18.54 -4.19 -17.29
N ILE A 12 -19.03 -3.48 -16.28
CA ILE A 12 -19.83 -2.26 -16.49
C ILE A 12 -19.03 -1.20 -17.24
N ILE A 13 -17.77 -0.96 -16.84
CA ILE A 13 -16.92 0.02 -17.52
C ILE A 13 -16.72 -0.36 -18.99
N LEU A 14 -16.46 -1.64 -19.29
CA LEU A 14 -16.28 -2.10 -20.66
C LEU A 14 -17.57 -2.02 -21.48
N VAL A 15 -18.72 -2.33 -20.89
CA VAL A 15 -20.01 -2.28 -21.60
C VAL A 15 -20.44 -0.83 -21.86
N THR A 16 -20.24 0.06 -20.89
CA THR A 16 -20.71 1.46 -21.02
C THR A 16 -19.76 2.31 -21.86
N MET A 17 -18.44 2.09 -21.74
CA MET A 17 -17.41 2.90 -22.40
C MET A 17 -16.85 2.26 -23.68
N GLY A 18 -17.14 0.98 -23.91
CA GLY A 18 -16.55 0.18 -24.98
C GLY A 18 -15.11 -0.23 -24.66
N TRP A 19 -14.59 -1.23 -25.42
CA TRP A 19 -13.29 -1.84 -25.17
C TRP A 19 -12.13 -0.84 -25.17
N SER A 20 -12.07 0.05 -26.16
CA SER A 20 -10.96 0.99 -26.33
C SER A 20 -10.86 2.04 -25.22
N ARG A 21 -12.00 2.54 -24.73
CA ARG A 21 -12.05 3.54 -23.67
C ARG A 21 -12.08 2.92 -22.28
N GLY A 22 -12.77 1.79 -22.14
CA GLY A 22 -12.85 1.04 -20.88
C GLY A 22 -11.46 0.56 -20.43
N TRP A 23 -10.58 0.24 -21.37
CA TRP A 23 -9.20 -0.16 -21.05
C TRP A 23 -8.37 0.95 -20.36
N LEU A 24 -8.72 2.23 -20.51
CA LEU A 24 -8.04 3.32 -19.79
C LEU A 24 -8.25 3.25 -18.28
N PHE A 25 -9.30 2.60 -17.83
CA PHE A 25 -9.64 2.46 -16.40
C PHE A 25 -9.02 1.24 -15.72
N TRP A 26 -8.23 0.43 -16.48
CA TRP A 26 -7.62 -0.79 -15.92
C TRP A 26 -6.76 -0.51 -14.66
N PRO A 27 -6.01 0.62 -14.54
CA PRO A 27 -5.24 0.85 -13.32
C PRO A 27 -6.14 1.06 -12.11
N SER A 28 -7.25 1.79 -12.27
CA SER A 28 -8.23 2.03 -11.19
C SER A 28 -8.94 0.75 -10.78
N VAL A 29 -9.32 -0.09 -11.75
CA VAL A 29 -9.95 -1.39 -11.48
C VAL A 29 -8.97 -2.34 -10.78
N LEU A 30 -7.72 -2.38 -11.23
CA LEU A 30 -6.70 -3.21 -10.61
C LEU A 30 -6.39 -2.75 -9.18
N HIS A 31 -6.45 -1.43 -8.91
CA HIS A 31 -6.27 -0.89 -7.57
C HIS A 31 -7.30 -1.42 -6.56
N LEU A 32 -8.53 -1.73 -6.99
CA LEU A 32 -9.55 -2.31 -6.13
C LEU A 32 -9.13 -3.66 -5.52
N VAL A 33 -8.16 -4.35 -6.11
CA VAL A 33 -7.60 -5.59 -5.55
C VAL A 33 -7.01 -5.38 -4.15
N TYR A 34 -6.47 -4.19 -3.86
CA TYR A 34 -5.94 -3.86 -2.54
C TYR A 34 -7.01 -3.71 -1.45
N MET A 35 -8.28 -3.57 -1.84
CA MET A 35 -9.41 -3.55 -0.90
C MET A 35 -9.91 -4.95 -0.54
N LEU A 36 -9.43 -5.99 -1.24
CA LEU A 36 -9.86 -7.35 -0.99
C LEU A 36 -9.17 -7.94 0.24
N PRO A 37 -9.93 -8.58 1.14
CA PRO A 37 -9.33 -9.33 2.22
C PRO A 37 -8.59 -10.54 1.67
N LEU A 38 -7.36 -10.74 2.12
CA LEU A 38 -6.62 -11.96 1.81
C LEU A 38 -7.31 -13.19 2.40
N PRO A 39 -7.20 -14.35 1.72
CA PRO A 39 -7.55 -15.62 2.34
C PRO A 39 -6.79 -15.79 3.68
N ALA A 40 -7.48 -16.25 4.72
CA ALA A 40 -6.95 -16.32 6.07
C ALA A 40 -5.61 -17.08 6.15
N THR A 41 -5.49 -18.18 5.43
CA THR A 41 -4.24 -18.99 5.38
C THR A 41 -3.06 -18.20 4.81
N LEU A 42 -3.28 -17.41 3.77
CA LEU A 42 -2.24 -16.57 3.15
C LEU A 42 -1.89 -15.40 4.07
N TYR A 43 -2.91 -14.77 4.67
CA TYR A 43 -2.74 -13.70 5.64
C TYR A 43 -1.84 -14.14 6.79
N TYR A 44 -2.12 -15.29 7.42
CA TYR A 44 -1.31 -15.80 8.53
C TYR A 44 0.13 -16.12 8.12
N LYS A 45 0.34 -16.77 6.97
CA LYS A 45 1.69 -17.09 6.49
C LYS A 45 2.53 -15.83 6.27
N ILE A 46 1.97 -14.83 5.60
CA ILE A 46 2.66 -13.57 5.35
C ILE A 46 2.90 -12.83 6.67
N SER A 47 1.93 -12.82 7.59
CA SER A 47 2.07 -12.19 8.90
C SER A 47 3.22 -12.78 9.71
N ILE A 48 3.27 -14.11 9.83
CA ILE A 48 4.35 -14.81 10.55
C ILE A 48 5.70 -14.52 9.90
N TRP A 49 5.79 -14.59 8.58
CA TRP A 49 7.03 -14.31 7.87
C TRP A 49 7.51 -12.86 8.11
N LEU A 50 6.62 -11.89 7.99
CA LEU A 50 6.95 -10.49 8.27
C LEU A 50 7.40 -10.27 9.71
N GLN A 51 6.72 -10.90 10.67
CA GLN A 51 7.09 -10.83 12.09
C GLN A 51 8.49 -11.38 12.32
N MET A 52 8.80 -12.57 11.79
CA MET A 52 10.12 -13.21 11.94
C MET A 52 11.22 -12.32 11.38
N VAL A 53 11.12 -11.92 10.11
CA VAL A 53 12.13 -11.09 9.46
C VAL A 53 12.31 -9.73 10.17
N SER A 54 11.19 -9.08 10.55
CA SER A 54 11.26 -7.81 11.25
C SER A 54 11.85 -7.93 12.65
N SER A 55 11.58 -9.04 13.36
CA SER A 55 12.12 -9.29 14.70
C SER A 55 13.64 -9.55 14.64
N GLU A 56 14.09 -10.34 13.68
CA GLU A 56 15.53 -10.60 13.48
C GLU A 56 16.30 -9.31 13.21
N ILE A 57 15.80 -8.47 12.30
CA ILE A 57 16.43 -7.17 11.99
C ILE A 57 16.34 -6.23 13.19
N GLY A 58 15.18 -6.17 13.88
CA GLY A 58 14.97 -5.32 15.05
C GLY A 58 15.90 -5.68 16.22
N VAL A 59 16.04 -6.99 16.49
CA VAL A 59 16.99 -7.51 17.48
C VAL A 59 18.44 -7.23 17.05
N GLY A 60 18.74 -7.34 15.76
CA GLY A 60 20.04 -6.95 15.22
C GLY A 60 20.36 -5.47 15.51
N ILE A 61 19.41 -4.56 15.34
CA ILE A 61 19.56 -3.14 15.67
C ILE A 61 19.77 -2.95 17.17
N LEU A 62 19.02 -3.64 18.04
CA LEU A 62 19.18 -3.57 19.49
C LEU A 62 20.57 -4.03 19.95
N LYS A 63 21.07 -5.13 19.39
CA LYS A 63 22.44 -5.63 19.66
C LYS A 63 23.50 -4.61 19.23
N LEU A 64 23.36 -3.97 18.08
CA LEU A 64 24.26 -2.90 17.63
C LEU A 64 24.29 -1.71 18.59
N LEU A 65 23.16 -1.44 19.26
CA LEU A 65 23.03 -0.39 20.26
C LEU A 65 23.41 -0.86 21.69
N SER A 66 24.02 -2.06 21.81
CA SER A 66 24.46 -2.65 23.07
C SER A 66 23.33 -2.90 24.07
N VAL A 67 22.10 -3.06 23.62
CA VAL A 67 20.98 -3.48 24.46
C VAL A 67 21.03 -5.02 24.59
N PRO A 68 21.08 -5.56 25.83
CA PRO A 68 21.05 -7.00 26.03
C PRO A 68 19.70 -7.56 25.60
N VAL A 69 19.72 -8.41 24.55
CA VAL A 69 18.49 -8.94 23.97
C VAL A 69 18.69 -10.34 23.44
N PHE A 70 17.73 -11.20 23.71
CA PHE A 70 17.64 -12.54 23.17
C PHE A 70 16.32 -12.73 22.43
N LEU A 71 16.36 -13.37 21.27
CA LEU A 71 15.17 -13.65 20.45
C LEU A 71 14.86 -15.13 20.51
N GLU A 72 13.67 -15.48 21.00
CA GLU A 72 13.15 -16.83 21.03
C GLU A 72 11.83 -16.89 20.24
N GLY A 73 11.94 -17.31 18.98
CA GLY A 73 10.81 -17.29 18.06
C GLY A 73 10.25 -15.86 17.86
N ASN A 74 9.05 -15.61 18.39
CA ASN A 74 8.35 -14.32 18.32
C ASN A 74 8.39 -13.53 19.64
N ILE A 75 9.24 -13.94 20.58
CA ILE A 75 9.40 -13.33 21.89
C ILE A 75 10.79 -12.70 21.95
N ILE A 76 10.84 -11.42 22.26
CA ILE A 76 12.06 -10.68 22.49
C ILE A 76 12.25 -10.58 24.02
N ASP A 77 13.26 -11.27 24.53
CA ASP A 77 13.65 -11.23 25.94
C ASP A 77 14.73 -10.16 26.12
N LEU A 78 14.42 -9.14 26.88
CA LEU A 78 15.32 -8.03 27.22
C LEU A 78 16.00 -8.23 28.59
N GLY A 79 15.81 -9.40 29.22
CA GLY A 79 16.31 -9.66 30.56
C GLY A 79 15.47 -9.03 31.67
N VAL A 80 14.99 -7.82 31.46
CA VAL A 80 14.08 -7.10 32.38
C VAL A 80 12.61 -7.43 32.10
N MET A 81 12.30 -7.81 30.86
CA MET A 81 10.94 -8.15 30.43
C MET A 81 10.94 -8.92 29.12
N ARG A 82 9.82 -9.61 28.84
CA ARG A 82 9.56 -10.30 27.59
C ARG A 82 8.53 -9.56 26.74
N LEU A 83 8.90 -9.23 25.52
CA LEU A 83 8.05 -8.55 24.54
C LEU A 83 7.51 -9.55 23.52
N HIS A 84 6.20 -9.70 23.48
CA HIS A 84 5.54 -10.48 22.43
C HIS A 84 5.38 -9.65 21.16
N VAL A 85 6.07 -10.04 20.08
CA VAL A 85 6.01 -9.33 18.78
C VAL A 85 4.69 -9.61 18.04
N ALA A 86 3.93 -10.64 18.47
CA ALA A 86 2.86 -11.22 17.68
C ALA A 86 1.69 -10.28 17.38
N GLU A 87 1.23 -9.48 18.33
CA GLU A 87 -0.02 -8.72 18.17
C GLU A 87 0.21 -7.24 17.78
N ALA A 88 1.22 -6.62 18.40
CA ALA A 88 1.48 -5.20 18.19
C ALA A 88 2.24 -4.88 16.89
N CYS A 89 3.02 -5.84 16.35
CA CYS A 89 4.01 -5.62 15.29
C CYS A 89 3.80 -6.51 14.05
N SER A 90 2.55 -6.87 13.72
CA SER A 90 2.28 -7.77 12.59
C SER A 90 2.71 -7.21 11.21
N GLY A 91 3.09 -5.94 11.11
CA GLY A 91 3.56 -5.30 9.86
C GLY A 91 2.52 -5.30 8.73
N LEU A 92 1.65 -6.30 8.68
CA LEU A 92 0.62 -6.46 7.66
C LEU A 92 -0.40 -5.33 7.65
N ARG A 93 -0.69 -4.74 8.83
CA ARG A 93 -1.61 -3.60 8.94
C ARG A 93 -1.19 -2.42 8.06
N TYR A 94 0.13 -2.25 7.85
CA TYR A 94 0.68 -1.15 7.05
C TYR A 94 1.10 -1.58 5.64
N LEU A 95 1.40 -2.86 5.44
CA LEU A 95 1.87 -3.37 4.16
C LEU A 95 0.86 -3.10 3.04
N PHE A 96 -0.43 -3.43 3.25
CA PHE A 96 -1.44 -3.22 2.21
C PHE A 96 -1.68 -1.75 1.88
N PRO A 97 -1.89 -0.84 2.86
CA PRO A 97 -1.96 0.59 2.59
C PRO A 97 -0.74 1.15 1.87
N ILE A 98 0.48 0.71 2.24
CA ILE A 98 1.71 1.18 1.59
C ILE A 98 1.84 0.63 0.19
N MET A 99 1.50 -0.64 -0.05
CA MET A 99 1.47 -1.22 -1.39
C MET A 99 0.43 -0.52 -2.28
N SER A 100 -0.76 -0.25 -1.74
CA SER A 100 -1.81 0.51 -2.41
C SER A 100 -1.34 1.91 -2.80
N PHE A 101 -0.72 2.63 -1.86
CA PHE A 101 -0.14 3.95 -2.12
C PHE A 101 0.99 3.87 -3.15
N SER A 102 1.90 2.91 -3.01
CA SER A 102 3.01 2.69 -3.96
C SER A 102 2.50 2.37 -5.36
N TYR A 103 1.39 1.62 -5.48
CA TYR A 103 0.75 1.35 -6.75
C TYR A 103 0.21 2.65 -7.39
N ILE A 104 -0.55 3.46 -6.64
CA ILE A 104 -1.04 4.76 -7.14
C ILE A 104 0.14 5.63 -7.57
N PHE A 105 1.18 5.69 -6.74
CA PHE A 105 2.37 6.47 -7.02
C PHE A 105 3.07 6.00 -8.30
N ALA A 106 3.22 4.68 -8.49
CA ALA A 106 3.80 4.10 -9.70
C ALA A 106 2.94 4.35 -10.97
N VAL A 107 1.61 4.39 -10.83
CA VAL A 107 0.70 4.73 -11.94
C VAL A 107 0.86 6.19 -12.36
N LEU A 108 0.89 7.10 -11.38
CA LEU A 108 1.04 8.55 -11.62
C LEU A 108 2.47 8.94 -12.06
N TYR A 109 3.45 8.11 -11.77
CA TYR A 109 4.85 8.38 -12.10
C TYR A 109 5.11 8.26 -13.60
N GLN A 110 5.53 9.35 -14.25
CA GLN A 110 5.77 9.44 -15.72
C GLN A 110 7.22 9.16 -16.12
N GLY A 111 7.89 8.29 -15.41
CA GLY A 111 9.26 7.88 -15.70
C GLY A 111 9.37 6.52 -16.38
N PRO A 112 10.61 6.01 -16.55
CA PRO A 112 10.88 4.69 -17.11
C PRO A 112 10.10 3.58 -16.38
N LYS A 113 9.71 2.53 -17.11
CA LYS A 113 8.94 1.41 -16.54
C LYS A 113 9.64 0.71 -15.37
N TRP A 114 10.97 0.65 -15.39
CA TRP A 114 11.73 0.05 -14.31
C TRP A 114 11.65 0.86 -13.00
N HIS A 115 11.56 2.22 -13.08
CA HIS A 115 11.30 3.05 -11.89
C HIS A 115 9.96 2.67 -11.24
N LYS A 116 8.91 2.50 -12.05
CA LYS A 116 7.59 2.08 -11.57
C LYS A 116 7.65 0.72 -10.87
N ALA A 117 8.38 -0.23 -11.47
CA ALA A 117 8.57 -1.55 -10.88
C ALA A 117 9.36 -1.48 -9.55
N VAL A 118 10.43 -0.70 -9.49
CA VAL A 118 11.21 -0.50 -8.26
C VAL A 118 10.35 0.14 -7.18
N LEU A 119 9.58 1.18 -7.48
CA LEU A 119 8.68 1.83 -6.52
C LEU A 119 7.67 0.84 -5.95
N LEU A 120 7.05 0.03 -6.81
CA LEU A 120 6.06 -0.95 -6.39
C LEU A 120 6.67 -2.04 -5.50
N LEU A 121 7.83 -2.57 -5.88
CA LEU A 121 8.53 -3.62 -5.12
C LEU A 121 9.15 -3.09 -3.82
N ALA A 122 9.56 -1.81 -3.78
CA ALA A 122 10.16 -1.20 -2.60
C ALA A 122 9.19 -1.06 -1.42
N ALA A 123 7.88 -1.10 -1.66
CA ALA A 123 6.87 -1.05 -0.61
C ALA A 123 7.09 -2.15 0.45
N VAL A 124 7.44 -3.36 0.02
CA VAL A 124 7.67 -4.51 0.93
C VAL A 124 8.89 -4.29 1.82
N PRO A 125 10.12 -4.10 1.28
CA PRO A 125 11.30 -3.92 2.14
C PRO A 125 11.23 -2.66 2.99
N ILE A 126 10.62 -1.57 2.52
CA ILE A 126 10.41 -0.37 3.33
C ILE A 126 9.51 -0.68 4.53
N THR A 127 8.42 -1.42 4.32
CA THR A 127 7.51 -1.81 5.41
C THR A 127 8.21 -2.72 6.42
N VAL A 128 8.96 -3.72 5.95
CA VAL A 128 9.73 -4.62 6.82
C VAL A 128 10.74 -3.84 7.64
N PHE A 129 11.52 -2.98 7.01
CA PHE A 129 12.52 -2.14 7.68
C PHE A 129 11.89 -1.23 8.73
N MET A 130 10.80 -0.54 8.39
CA MET A 130 10.11 0.34 9.35
C MET A 130 9.49 -0.41 10.52
N ASN A 131 8.99 -1.63 10.28
CA ASN A 131 8.52 -2.49 11.35
C ASN A 131 9.68 -2.95 12.26
N SER A 132 10.84 -3.23 11.70
CA SER A 132 12.06 -3.57 12.46
C SER A 132 12.54 -2.39 13.31
N VAL A 133 12.52 -1.18 12.77
CA VAL A 133 12.84 0.05 13.51
C VAL A 133 11.85 0.24 14.67
N ARG A 134 10.56 0.01 14.44
CA ARG A 134 9.54 0.08 15.48
C ARG A 134 9.82 -0.89 16.62
N ILE A 135 10.19 -2.15 16.29
CA ILE A 135 10.55 -3.17 17.29
C ILE A 135 11.78 -2.72 18.08
N ALA A 136 12.80 -2.20 17.41
CA ALA A 136 14.01 -1.72 18.05
C ALA A 136 13.73 -0.55 19.00
N VAL A 137 12.95 0.44 18.57
CA VAL A 137 12.56 1.58 19.41
C VAL A 137 11.72 1.13 20.61
N ALA A 138 10.77 0.21 20.40
CA ALA A 138 9.99 -0.39 21.47
C ALA A 138 10.89 -1.10 22.50
N GLY A 139 11.88 -1.86 22.04
CA GLY A 139 12.86 -2.52 22.90
C GLY A 139 13.74 -1.54 23.69
N ILE A 140 14.16 -0.43 23.07
CA ILE A 140 14.92 0.63 23.75
C ILE A 140 14.06 1.27 24.86
N ILE A 141 12.81 1.64 24.53
CA ILE A 141 11.89 2.26 25.52
C ILE A 141 11.65 1.30 26.68
N ALA A 142 11.37 0.03 26.38
CA ALA A 142 11.14 -0.98 27.38
C ALA A 142 12.35 -1.16 28.34
N ASN A 143 13.56 -1.16 27.77
CA ASN A 143 14.79 -1.36 28.54
C ASN A 143 15.16 -0.16 29.43
N TYR A 144 14.98 1.08 28.94
CA TYR A 144 15.41 2.29 29.63
C TYR A 144 14.33 3.01 30.43
N TYR A 145 13.07 2.93 29.96
CA TYR A 145 11.95 3.71 30.53
C TYR A 145 10.84 2.84 31.14
N GLY A 146 10.83 1.53 30.86
CA GLY A 146 9.86 0.58 31.41
C GLY A 146 8.57 0.46 30.59
N ILE A 147 7.64 -0.40 31.11
CA ILE A 147 6.42 -0.81 30.41
C ILE A 147 5.43 0.34 30.23
N GLU A 148 5.29 1.20 31.23
CA GLU A 148 4.29 2.29 31.19
C GLU A 148 4.54 3.25 30.00
N TRP A 149 5.80 3.56 29.74
CA TRP A 149 6.18 4.37 28.58
C TRP A 149 6.01 3.62 27.26
N LEU A 150 6.20 2.30 27.27
CA LEU A 150 6.00 1.47 26.10
C LEU A 150 4.54 1.45 25.65
N GLU A 151 3.59 1.37 26.56
CA GLU A 151 2.15 1.40 26.26
C GLU A 151 1.76 2.73 25.62
N GLY A 152 2.20 3.85 26.15
CA GLY A 152 2.00 5.18 25.55
C GLY A 152 2.63 5.31 24.18
N PHE A 153 3.86 4.80 24.01
CA PHE A 153 4.56 4.80 22.73
C PHE A 153 3.86 3.94 21.69
N THR A 154 3.44 2.74 22.04
CA THR A 154 2.75 1.85 21.10
C THR A 154 1.47 2.49 20.59
N HIS A 155 0.69 3.14 21.44
CA HIS A 155 -0.52 3.85 21.07
C HIS A 155 -0.25 5.02 20.10
N PHE A 156 0.80 5.82 20.37
CA PHE A 156 1.16 6.95 19.51
C PHE A 156 1.74 6.50 18.16
N PHE A 157 2.58 5.46 18.15
CA PHE A 157 3.20 4.90 16.93
C PHE A 157 2.33 3.88 16.21
N GLU A 158 1.10 3.68 16.64
CA GLU A 158 0.25 2.56 16.22
C GLU A 158 -0.23 2.61 14.77
N GLY A 159 0.21 3.53 13.96
CA GLY A 159 -0.21 3.36 12.61
C GLY A 159 0.17 4.48 11.66
N TRP A 160 -0.30 5.65 11.92
CA TRP A 160 -0.21 6.72 10.95
C TRP A 160 1.22 7.30 10.83
N VAL A 161 2.00 7.32 11.93
CA VAL A 161 3.38 7.82 11.92
C VAL A 161 4.25 6.94 11.03
N ILE A 162 4.19 5.61 11.21
CA ILE A 162 4.93 4.66 10.37
C ILE A 162 4.50 4.77 8.91
N PHE A 163 3.20 4.89 8.67
CA PHE A 163 2.66 5.05 7.32
C PHE A 163 3.21 6.30 6.64
N ILE A 164 3.21 7.45 7.32
CA ILE A 164 3.78 8.70 6.80
C ILE A 164 5.27 8.54 6.51
N ILE A 165 6.04 7.94 7.43
CA ILE A 165 7.47 7.72 7.21
C ILE A 165 7.71 6.82 5.99
N CYS A 166 6.95 5.76 5.82
CA CYS A 166 7.03 4.90 4.64
C CYS A 166 6.74 5.67 3.34
N ILE A 167 5.74 6.55 3.35
CA ILE A 167 5.44 7.43 2.21
C ILE A 167 6.62 8.34 1.92
N VAL A 168 7.19 8.98 2.94
CA VAL A 168 8.38 9.85 2.78
C VAL A 168 9.55 9.07 2.22
N LEU A 169 9.77 7.84 2.67
CA LEU A 169 10.83 6.96 2.14
C LEU A 169 10.58 6.59 0.67
N LEU A 170 9.33 6.32 0.28
CA LEU A 170 8.99 6.08 -1.14
C LEU A 170 9.24 7.32 -2.01
N PHE A 171 8.86 8.51 -1.54
CA PHE A 171 9.18 9.77 -2.23
C PHE A 171 10.69 10.01 -2.30
N GLY A 172 11.41 9.73 -1.21
CA GLY A 172 12.86 9.81 -1.15
C GLY A 172 13.54 8.89 -2.16
N LEU A 173 13.06 7.64 -2.25
CA LEU A 173 13.53 6.67 -3.24
C LEU A 173 13.27 7.16 -4.67
N ALA A 174 12.07 7.63 -4.97
CA ALA A 174 11.75 8.20 -6.28
C ALA A 174 12.67 9.39 -6.61
N ARG A 175 12.91 10.27 -5.63
CA ARG A 175 13.82 11.41 -5.79
C ARG A 175 15.26 10.95 -6.03
N LEU A 176 15.73 9.96 -5.30
CA LEU A 176 17.06 9.35 -5.48
C LEU A 176 17.23 8.81 -6.90
N MET A 177 16.23 8.07 -7.40
CA MET A 177 16.25 7.52 -8.75
C MET A 177 16.31 8.64 -9.82
N LEU A 178 15.63 9.77 -9.57
CA LEU A 178 15.67 10.92 -10.49
C LEU A 178 17.00 11.66 -10.49
N ILE A 179 17.77 11.64 -9.40
CA ILE A 179 19.11 12.22 -9.34
C ILE A 179 20.07 11.49 -10.31
N PHE A 180 19.89 10.17 -10.44
CA PHE A 180 20.70 9.35 -11.36
C PHE A 180 20.13 9.32 -12.79
N HIS A 181 18.97 9.95 -13.03
CA HIS A 181 18.36 9.99 -14.35
C HIS A 181 18.98 11.12 -15.20
N PRO A 182 19.28 10.87 -16.50
CA PRO A 182 19.70 11.91 -17.43
C PRO A 182 18.66 13.05 -17.47
N GLY A 183 19.11 14.31 -17.29
CA GLY A 183 18.23 15.48 -17.27
C GLY A 183 17.73 15.90 -15.91
N ARG A 184 17.88 15.09 -14.84
CA ARG A 184 17.52 15.40 -13.45
C ARG A 184 16.17 16.13 -13.28
N PRO A 185 15.06 15.59 -13.80
CA PRO A 185 13.76 16.23 -13.69
C PRO A 185 13.35 16.37 -12.22
N LYS A 186 12.55 17.38 -11.89
CA LYS A 186 11.96 17.49 -10.54
C LYS A 186 10.89 16.42 -10.38
N LEU A 187 10.68 15.98 -9.15
CA LEU A 187 9.65 14.97 -8.85
C LEU A 187 8.23 15.45 -9.25
N ALA A 188 7.97 16.75 -9.10
CA ALA A 188 6.69 17.34 -9.51
C ALA A 188 6.47 17.27 -11.03
N ASP A 189 7.53 17.36 -11.83
CA ASP A 189 7.45 17.31 -13.29
C ASP A 189 7.20 15.88 -13.81
N VAL A 190 7.47 14.86 -12.96
CA VAL A 190 7.35 13.45 -13.28
C VAL A 190 6.06 12.84 -12.73
N LEU A 191 5.41 13.52 -11.80
CA LEU A 191 4.08 13.12 -11.30
C LEU A 191 3.00 13.79 -12.15
N ASP A 192 2.15 12.98 -12.78
CA ASP A 192 0.98 13.48 -13.51
C ASP A 192 -0.10 13.91 -12.49
N LEU A 193 0.10 15.09 -11.93
CA LEU A 193 -0.86 15.74 -11.04
C LEU A 193 -1.77 16.72 -11.79
N GLU A 194 -1.53 16.91 -13.10
CA GLU A 194 -2.39 17.73 -13.94
C GLU A 194 -3.67 16.97 -14.30
N THR A 195 -4.69 17.18 -13.49
CA THR A 195 -6.06 16.71 -13.77
C THR A 195 -6.65 17.33 -15.04
N SER A 196 -6.04 18.38 -15.57
CA SER A 196 -6.44 19.05 -16.81
C SER A 196 -6.44 18.12 -18.02
N GLY A 197 -5.44 17.25 -18.16
CA GLY A 197 -5.37 16.25 -19.21
C GLY A 197 -6.46 15.18 -19.10
N LEU A 198 -6.73 14.69 -17.89
CA LEU A 198 -7.77 13.69 -17.63
C LEU A 198 -9.17 14.32 -17.80
N LEU A 199 -9.37 15.56 -17.32
CA LEU A 199 -10.63 16.28 -17.47
C LEU A 199 -10.89 16.68 -18.95
N ALA A 200 -9.86 17.04 -19.70
CA ALA A 200 -9.97 17.30 -21.14
C ALA A 200 -10.29 16.00 -21.92
N GLN A 201 -9.74 14.86 -21.53
CA GLN A 201 -10.10 13.56 -22.09
C GLN A 201 -11.52 13.14 -21.66
N ALA A 202 -11.88 13.34 -20.39
CA ALA A 202 -13.22 13.06 -19.88
C ALA A 202 -14.29 13.96 -20.55
N GLY A 203 -13.98 15.23 -20.78
CA GLY A 203 -14.89 16.17 -21.51
C GLY A 203 -15.10 15.76 -22.99
N ARG A 204 -14.18 15.02 -23.60
CA ARG A 204 -14.36 14.42 -24.93
C ARG A 204 -15.15 13.09 -24.89
N VAL A 205 -15.37 12.53 -23.72
CA VAL A 205 -16.28 11.40 -23.53
C VAL A 205 -17.72 11.94 -23.66
N ARG A 206 -18.17 12.09 -24.89
CA ARG A 206 -19.58 12.27 -25.20
C ARG A 206 -20.29 11.05 -24.62
N MET A 207 -21.02 11.22 -23.49
CA MET A 207 -21.84 10.14 -22.95
C MET A 207 -22.63 9.56 -24.11
N ILE A 208 -22.43 8.27 -24.39
CA ILE A 208 -23.26 7.56 -25.36
C ILE A 208 -24.65 7.66 -24.78
N ARG A 209 -25.50 8.48 -25.41
CA ARG A 209 -26.93 8.44 -25.11
C ARG A 209 -27.32 6.97 -25.17
N PRO A 210 -27.99 6.42 -24.13
CA PRO A 210 -28.47 5.04 -24.21
C PRO A 210 -29.12 4.89 -25.58
N SER A 211 -28.63 3.94 -26.34
CA SER A 211 -29.06 3.77 -27.70
C SER A 211 -30.59 3.74 -27.67
N THR A 212 -31.23 4.43 -28.61
CA THR A 212 -32.67 4.46 -28.78
C THR A 212 -33.29 3.06 -28.75
N ALA A 213 -32.51 2.02 -29.03
CA ALA A 213 -32.88 0.61 -28.90
C ALA A 213 -33.19 0.19 -27.45
N LEU A 214 -32.43 0.65 -26.43
CA LEU A 214 -32.75 0.36 -25.02
C LEU A 214 -33.97 1.14 -24.54
N ALA A 215 -34.16 2.36 -25.04
CA ALA A 215 -35.37 3.15 -24.76
C ALA A 215 -36.59 2.52 -25.44
N ALA A 216 -36.47 2.03 -26.68
CA ALA A 216 -37.54 1.31 -27.38
C ALA A 216 -37.92 0.00 -26.70
N ALA A 217 -36.94 -0.78 -26.22
CA ALA A 217 -37.18 -2.02 -25.49
C ALA A 217 -37.85 -1.79 -24.10
N ALA A 218 -37.59 -0.61 -23.47
CA ALA A 218 -38.23 -0.23 -22.23
C ALA A 218 -39.69 0.24 -22.44
N ILE A 219 -40.01 0.80 -23.61
CA ILE A 219 -41.36 1.26 -23.97
C ILE A 219 -42.23 0.07 -24.36
N ASP A 220 -41.69 -0.91 -25.09
CA ASP A 220 -42.43 -2.09 -25.53
C ASP A 220 -42.88 -2.99 -24.36
N ARG A 221 -42.16 -2.97 -23.24
CA ARG A 221 -42.61 -3.67 -22.01
C ARG A 221 -43.79 -3.03 -21.29
N LYS A 222 -44.16 -1.79 -21.59
CA LYS A 222 -45.35 -1.10 -21.01
C LYS A 222 -46.61 -1.25 -21.81
N SER A 223 -46.53 -1.81 -23.01
CA SER A 223 -47.72 -2.02 -23.88
C SER A 223 -48.33 -3.44 -23.76
N VAL A 224 -47.81 -4.27 -22.84
CA VAL A 224 -48.30 -5.64 -22.60
C VAL A 224 -48.78 -5.79 -21.15
N VAL A 225 -49.60 -4.82 -20.66
CA VAL A 225 -50.41 -5.00 -19.44
C VAL A 225 -51.81 -4.47 -19.76
#